data_7990fb9107706bf6aaaf00503e618893
#
_entry.id   7990fb9107706bf6aaaf00503e618893
#
_cell.length_a   1.000
_cell.length_b   1.000
_cell.length_c   1.000
_cell.angle_alpha   90.00
_cell.angle_beta   90.00
_cell.angle_gamma   90.00
#
_symmetry.space_group_name_H-M   'P 1'
#
loop_
_entity.id
_entity.type
_entity.pdbx_description
1 polymer ?
#
loop_
_entity_poly.entity_id
_entity_poly.type
_entity_poly.pdbx_seq_one_letter_code
_entity_poly.pdbx_strand_id
1 'polypeptide(L)'
;ADLCCDPAHKTLPVLTGGAYLHLGSSVQADEAAVRNALALFGSTSPSYLILQSLDAANAVLADGFREKLDICRWRLGMLCRELDALRPGLALPLTGAHREPLKLTLDAAALGLSGQQLAQALRARGVECEYADPRYVVLMPSAESSAAEFACLQTALHAICDEAPAADVSVAADDPAAFAALAGALEAQPRRFTIREAVLAPQEMIPAAEAVGRICAAPAVSCPPAIPI
;
A
#
# COMPACT_ATOMS: atom_id res chain seq x y z
N ALA A 1 11.38 0.45 -18.18
CA ALA A 1 10.06 0.86 -18.67
C ALA A 1 10.24 2.02 -19.65
N ASP A 2 9.49 2.00 -20.75
CA ASP A 2 9.58 3.05 -21.76
C ASP A 2 8.80 4.31 -21.32
N LEU A 3 7.68 4.08 -20.64
CA LEU A 3 6.82 5.11 -20.07
C LEU A 3 6.39 4.68 -18.67
N CYS A 4 6.32 5.62 -17.74
CA CYS A 4 5.79 5.38 -16.39
C CYS A 4 4.97 6.59 -15.95
N CYS A 5 3.78 6.33 -15.41
CA CYS A 5 2.95 7.36 -14.79
C CYS A 5 2.94 7.12 -13.28
N ASP A 6 3.53 8.05 -12.53
CA ASP A 6 3.62 7.97 -11.08
C ASP A 6 2.65 8.95 -10.42
N PRO A 7 1.66 8.45 -9.64
CA PRO A 7 0.79 9.31 -8.84
C PRO A 7 1.57 9.91 -7.67
N ALA A 8 2.12 11.11 -7.88
CA ALA A 8 3.02 11.79 -6.94
C ALA A 8 2.42 11.92 -5.53
N HIS A 9 1.10 12.14 -5.42
CA HIS A 9 0.40 12.30 -4.16
C HIS A 9 0.36 11.04 -3.28
N LYS A 10 0.84 9.88 -3.77
CA LYS A 10 0.87 8.65 -2.96
C LYS A 10 2.09 8.56 -2.05
N THR A 11 3.20 9.17 -2.44
CA THR A 11 4.49 9.05 -1.72
C THR A 11 5.22 10.37 -1.55
N LEU A 12 4.88 11.39 -2.31
CA LEU A 12 5.49 12.72 -2.25
C LEU A 12 4.51 13.72 -1.62
N PRO A 13 5.00 14.86 -1.11
CA PRO A 13 4.17 15.92 -0.53
C PRO A 13 3.41 16.71 -1.60
N VAL A 14 2.56 16.03 -2.35
CA VAL A 14 1.76 16.57 -3.46
C VAL A 14 0.28 16.40 -3.15
N LEU A 15 -0.53 17.38 -3.51
CA LEU A 15 -1.98 17.31 -3.36
C LEU A 15 -2.57 16.21 -4.24
N THR A 16 -3.64 15.59 -3.76
CA THR A 16 -4.34 14.50 -4.46
C THR A 16 -4.71 14.91 -5.89
N GLY A 17 -4.37 14.05 -6.85
CA GLY A 17 -4.56 14.26 -8.28
C GLY A 17 -3.27 14.66 -9.02
N GLY A 18 -2.19 15.02 -8.30
CA GLY A 18 -0.89 15.27 -8.92
C GLY A 18 -0.18 13.98 -9.33
N ALA A 19 0.36 13.95 -10.53
CA ALA A 19 1.13 12.83 -11.06
C ALA A 19 2.22 13.32 -12.01
N TYR A 20 3.26 12.48 -12.18
CA TYR A 20 4.32 12.68 -13.18
C TYR A 20 4.22 11.62 -14.27
N LEU A 21 4.44 12.02 -15.51
CA LEU A 21 4.70 11.12 -16.62
C LEU A 21 6.19 11.13 -16.92
N HIS A 22 6.83 9.97 -16.73
CA HIS A 22 8.24 9.78 -17.02
C HIS A 22 8.40 9.14 -18.40
N LEU A 23 9.29 9.70 -19.21
CA LEU A 23 9.70 9.15 -20.51
C LEU A 23 11.10 8.54 -20.34
N GLY A 24 11.25 7.26 -20.65
CA GLY A 24 12.56 6.61 -20.65
C GLY A 24 13.47 7.20 -21.74
N SER A 25 14.77 7.30 -21.49
CA SER A 25 15.74 7.84 -22.44
C SER A 25 15.85 7.02 -23.74
N SER A 26 15.39 5.77 -23.72
CA SER A 26 15.31 4.89 -24.91
C SER A 26 14.10 5.16 -25.79
N VAL A 27 13.12 5.92 -25.30
CA VAL A 27 11.89 6.19 -26.03
C VAL A 27 12.12 7.33 -27.00
N GLN A 28 12.07 7.04 -28.29
CA GLN A 28 12.00 8.06 -29.34
C GLN A 28 10.55 8.57 -29.48
N ALA A 29 9.95 9.01 -28.36
CA ALA A 29 8.64 9.62 -28.43
C ALA A 29 8.78 11.07 -28.84
N ASP A 30 8.02 11.49 -29.83
CA ASP A 30 7.84 12.89 -30.14
C ASP A 30 7.17 13.59 -28.94
N GLU A 31 7.86 14.50 -28.30
CA GLU A 31 7.34 15.24 -27.15
C GLU A 31 6.00 15.94 -27.48
N ALA A 32 5.86 16.44 -28.71
CA ALA A 32 4.62 17.06 -29.15
C ALA A 32 3.46 16.06 -29.21
N ALA A 33 3.71 14.83 -29.66
CA ALA A 33 2.70 13.77 -29.67
C ALA A 33 2.27 13.39 -28.25
N VAL A 34 3.21 13.30 -27.31
CA VAL A 34 2.89 13.03 -25.90
C VAL A 34 2.07 14.17 -25.30
N ARG A 35 2.44 15.41 -25.51
CA ARG A 35 1.69 16.58 -25.05
C ARG A 35 0.28 16.63 -25.64
N ASN A 36 0.14 16.33 -26.92
CA ASN A 36 -1.17 16.28 -27.59
C ASN A 36 -2.04 15.17 -27.00
N ALA A 37 -1.48 13.98 -26.75
CA ALA A 37 -2.20 12.88 -26.11
C ALA A 37 -2.65 13.25 -24.68
N LEU A 38 -1.80 13.87 -23.88
CA LEU A 38 -2.17 14.38 -22.56
C LEU A 38 -3.30 15.42 -22.64
N ALA A 39 -3.25 16.32 -23.62
CA ALA A 39 -4.29 17.35 -23.83
C ALA A 39 -5.65 16.78 -24.21
N LEU A 40 -5.70 15.62 -24.88
CA LEU A 40 -6.97 14.95 -25.24
C LEU A 40 -7.74 14.43 -24.02
N PHE A 41 -7.03 13.99 -22.97
CA PHE A 41 -7.62 13.36 -21.80
C PHE A 41 -7.49 14.21 -20.53
N GLY A 42 -6.63 15.22 -20.55
CA GLY A 42 -6.42 16.15 -19.45
C GLY A 42 -7.55 17.17 -19.31
N SER A 43 -7.63 17.76 -18.11
CA SER A 43 -8.58 18.86 -17.86
C SER A 43 -8.13 20.13 -18.60
N THR A 44 -9.10 20.83 -19.20
CA THR A 44 -8.88 22.18 -19.74
C THR A 44 -8.81 23.26 -18.64
N SER A 45 -9.12 22.89 -17.39
CA SER A 45 -9.12 23.78 -16.23
C SER A 45 -8.28 23.15 -15.12
N PRO A 46 -6.92 23.10 -15.27
CA PRO A 46 -6.06 22.48 -14.27
C PRO A 46 -6.11 23.26 -12.95
N SER A 47 -6.07 22.54 -11.84
CA SER A 47 -5.97 23.15 -10.52
C SER A 47 -4.56 23.74 -10.34
N TYR A 48 -4.46 25.04 -10.18
CA TYR A 48 -3.18 25.69 -9.88
C TYR A 48 -2.60 25.26 -8.53
N LEU A 49 -3.45 24.89 -7.54
CA LEU A 49 -2.97 24.37 -6.27
C LEU A 49 -2.27 23.01 -6.44
N ILE A 50 -2.79 22.13 -7.28
CA ILE A 50 -2.15 20.84 -7.58
C ILE A 50 -0.82 21.09 -8.32
N LEU A 51 -0.80 21.97 -9.32
CA LEU A 51 0.41 22.30 -10.05
C LEU A 51 1.48 22.93 -9.13
N GLN A 52 1.07 23.84 -8.24
CA GLN A 52 1.95 24.44 -7.25
C GLN A 52 2.52 23.40 -6.28
N SER A 53 1.70 22.43 -5.86
CA SER A 53 2.18 21.36 -4.99
C SER A 53 3.19 20.44 -5.68
N LEU A 54 3.05 20.19 -6.98
CA LEU A 54 4.03 19.45 -7.77
C LEU A 54 5.35 20.24 -7.90
N ASP A 55 5.27 21.56 -8.15
CA ASP A 55 6.45 22.41 -8.23
C ASP A 55 7.18 22.50 -6.88
N ALA A 56 6.45 22.68 -5.78
CA ALA A 56 7.02 22.67 -4.45
C ALA A 56 7.66 21.31 -4.12
N ALA A 57 7.05 20.19 -4.52
CA ALA A 57 7.64 18.87 -4.35
C ALA A 57 8.94 18.71 -5.13
N ASN A 58 9.06 19.28 -6.33
CA ASN A 58 10.32 19.30 -7.09
C ASN A 58 11.44 19.99 -6.32
N ALA A 59 11.14 21.12 -5.66
CA ALA A 59 12.11 21.80 -4.80
C ALA A 59 12.56 20.92 -3.62
N VAL A 60 11.60 20.24 -2.95
CA VAL A 60 11.91 19.30 -1.86
C VAL A 60 12.76 18.13 -2.36
N LEU A 61 12.44 17.57 -3.54
CA LEU A 61 13.21 16.48 -4.13
C LEU A 61 14.65 16.88 -4.47
N ALA A 62 14.86 18.14 -4.87
CA ALA A 62 16.18 18.69 -5.19
C ALA A 62 17.02 19.00 -3.94
N ASP A 63 16.41 19.17 -2.77
CA ASP A 63 17.06 19.62 -1.54
C ASP A 63 17.06 18.51 -0.46
N GLY A 64 18.03 17.63 -0.53
CA GLY A 64 18.32 16.64 0.52
C GLY A 64 17.29 15.50 0.70
N PHE A 65 16.32 15.34 -0.21
CA PHE A 65 15.31 14.29 -0.09
C PHE A 65 15.91 12.88 -0.18
N ARG A 66 16.96 12.71 -0.97
CA ARG A 66 17.67 11.43 -1.09
C ARG A 66 18.28 11.01 0.24
N GLU A 67 18.93 11.94 0.93
CA GLU A 67 19.53 11.71 2.24
C GLU A 67 18.46 11.34 3.29
N LYS A 68 17.30 11.98 3.25
CA LYS A 68 16.16 11.65 4.11
C LYS A 68 15.64 10.23 3.83
N LEU A 69 15.54 9.83 2.57
CA LEU A 69 15.18 8.47 2.18
C LEU A 69 16.20 7.44 2.67
N ASP A 70 17.49 7.74 2.53
CA ASP A 70 18.57 6.86 2.99
C ASP A 70 18.56 6.70 4.52
N ILE A 71 18.28 7.79 5.26
CA ILE A 71 18.11 7.75 6.73
C ILE A 71 16.88 6.92 7.11
N CYS A 72 15.75 7.10 6.44
CA CYS A 72 14.53 6.32 6.68
C CYS A 72 14.80 4.82 6.44
N ARG A 73 15.41 4.49 5.32
CA ARG A 73 15.79 3.11 4.96
C ARG A 73 16.76 2.51 5.99
N TRP A 74 17.74 3.28 6.45
CA TRP A 74 18.68 2.83 7.46
C TRP A 74 17.97 2.54 8.80
N ARG A 75 17.08 3.44 9.26
CA ARG A 75 16.28 3.24 10.48
C ARG A 75 15.42 1.98 10.39
N LEU A 76 14.73 1.78 9.26
CA LEU A 76 13.96 0.55 9.02
C LEU A 76 14.83 -0.69 9.06
N GLY A 77 16.00 -0.64 8.43
CA GLY A 77 16.94 -1.77 8.45
C GLY A 77 17.46 -2.08 9.84
N MET A 78 17.66 -1.07 10.70
CA MET A 78 18.04 -1.29 12.11
C MET A 78 16.87 -1.94 12.86
N LEU A 79 15.67 -1.40 12.73
CA LEU A 79 14.47 -1.92 13.38
C LEU A 79 14.18 -3.37 12.98
N CYS A 80 14.27 -3.71 11.69
CA CYS A 80 14.09 -5.10 11.24
C CYS A 80 15.08 -6.06 11.90
N ARG A 81 16.36 -5.71 11.99
CA ARG A 81 17.36 -6.57 12.65
C ARG A 81 17.09 -6.75 14.14
N GLU A 82 16.65 -5.70 14.80
CA GLU A 82 16.28 -5.72 16.20
C GLU A 82 15.06 -6.61 16.44
N LEU A 83 14.03 -6.45 15.63
CA LEU A 83 12.81 -7.29 15.71
C LEU A 83 13.11 -8.76 15.41
N ASP A 84 13.95 -9.04 14.44
CA ASP A 84 14.36 -10.41 14.12
C ASP A 84 15.16 -11.07 15.24
N ALA A 85 15.94 -10.28 15.99
CA ALA A 85 16.64 -10.76 17.18
C ALA A 85 15.68 -11.04 18.36
N LEU A 86 14.61 -10.25 18.50
CA LEU A 86 13.60 -10.43 19.55
C LEU A 86 12.61 -11.55 19.23
N ARG A 87 12.11 -11.56 18.01
CA ARG A 87 11.09 -12.50 17.49
C ARG A 87 11.46 -12.86 16.05
N PRO A 88 12.23 -13.93 15.83
CA PRO A 88 12.61 -14.36 14.49
C PRO A 88 11.40 -14.55 13.57
N GLY A 89 11.50 -13.97 12.38
CA GLY A 89 10.43 -14.01 11.38
C GLY A 89 9.32 -12.96 11.54
N LEU A 90 9.36 -12.11 12.58
CA LEU A 90 8.37 -11.03 12.75
C LEU A 90 8.50 -9.98 11.64
N ALA A 91 9.70 -9.50 11.36
CA ALA A 91 9.93 -8.51 10.31
C ALA A 91 10.38 -9.20 9.01
N LEU A 92 9.62 -9.03 7.94
CA LEU A 92 10.02 -9.56 6.65
C LEU A 92 11.18 -8.73 6.07
N PRO A 93 12.09 -9.36 5.28
CA PRO A 93 13.22 -8.65 4.68
C PRO A 93 12.78 -7.44 3.84
N LEU A 94 13.44 -6.30 4.01
CA LEU A 94 13.19 -5.07 3.23
C LEU A 94 13.77 -5.14 1.81
N THR A 95 14.67 -6.08 1.54
CA THR A 95 15.37 -6.23 0.26
C THR A 95 15.01 -7.55 -0.41
N GLY A 96 15.00 -7.55 -1.74
CA GLY A 96 14.65 -8.72 -2.58
C GLY A 96 13.92 -8.28 -3.84
N ALA A 97 13.76 -9.24 -4.80
CA ALA A 97 13.14 -9.00 -6.08
C ALA A 97 11.68 -8.63 -5.91
N HIS A 98 10.99 -7.89 -5.67
CA HIS A 98 9.57 -7.58 -5.41
C HIS A 98 9.32 -7.02 -4.00
N ARG A 99 10.32 -6.39 -3.38
CA ARG A 99 10.18 -5.74 -2.09
C ARG A 99 10.33 -4.23 -2.20
N GLU A 100 9.46 -3.51 -1.50
CA GLU A 100 9.54 -2.06 -1.34
C GLU A 100 10.34 -1.75 -0.06
N PRO A 101 11.53 -1.13 -0.14
CA PRO A 101 12.42 -0.96 1.02
C PRO A 101 11.88 0.02 2.07
N LEU A 102 10.85 0.79 1.75
CA LEU A 102 10.21 1.74 2.68
C LEU A 102 8.93 1.20 3.30
N LYS A 103 8.55 -0.04 2.99
CA LYS A 103 7.38 -0.70 3.59
C LYS A 103 7.82 -1.81 4.52
N LEU A 104 7.60 -1.61 5.82
CA LEU A 104 7.84 -2.64 6.83
C LEU A 104 6.64 -3.57 6.89
N THR A 105 6.84 -4.81 6.47
CA THR A 105 5.83 -5.87 6.60
C THR A 105 6.16 -6.74 7.80
N LEU A 106 5.20 -6.89 8.70
CA LEU A 106 5.29 -7.71 9.91
C LEU A 106 4.43 -8.96 9.74
N ASP A 107 4.98 -10.13 10.06
CA ASP A 107 4.23 -11.39 10.14
C ASP A 107 3.74 -11.58 11.58
N ALA A 108 2.48 -11.29 11.83
CA ALA A 108 1.88 -11.36 13.15
C ALA A 108 1.89 -12.79 13.74
N ALA A 109 1.97 -13.82 12.90
CA ALA A 109 2.07 -15.21 13.36
C ALA A 109 3.32 -15.47 14.20
N ALA A 110 4.42 -14.72 14.00
CA ALA A 110 5.61 -14.79 14.85
C ALA A 110 5.34 -14.37 16.31
N LEU A 111 4.21 -13.71 16.56
CA LEU A 111 3.74 -13.30 17.89
C LEU A 111 2.55 -14.12 18.37
N GLY A 112 2.09 -15.12 17.61
CA GLY A 112 0.86 -15.84 17.89
C GLY A 112 -0.41 -15.00 17.77
N LEU A 113 -0.34 -13.92 16.97
CA LEU A 113 -1.43 -12.96 16.74
C LEU A 113 -1.91 -13.03 15.29
N SER A 114 -3.14 -12.61 15.05
CA SER A 114 -3.56 -12.22 13.70
C SER A 114 -3.04 -10.82 13.36
N GLY A 115 -2.95 -10.50 12.04
CA GLY A 115 -2.56 -9.16 11.62
C GLY A 115 -3.51 -8.09 12.15
N GLN A 116 -4.82 -8.36 12.22
CA GLN A 116 -5.79 -7.41 12.79
C GLN A 116 -5.54 -7.18 14.30
N GLN A 117 -5.20 -8.24 15.06
CA GLN A 117 -4.87 -8.12 16.49
C GLN A 117 -3.57 -7.29 16.66
N LEU A 118 -2.56 -7.54 15.85
CA LEU A 118 -1.31 -6.76 15.87
C LEU A 118 -1.57 -5.29 15.50
N ALA A 119 -2.35 -5.03 14.46
CA ALA A 119 -2.72 -3.67 14.07
C ALA A 119 -3.49 -2.95 15.18
N GLN A 120 -4.40 -3.61 15.87
CA GLN A 120 -5.13 -3.05 17.00
C GLN A 120 -4.19 -2.76 18.18
N ALA A 121 -3.25 -3.64 18.48
CA ALA A 121 -2.26 -3.45 19.53
C ALA A 121 -1.32 -2.27 19.23
N LEU A 122 -0.93 -2.08 17.97
CA LEU A 122 -0.15 -0.93 17.49
C LEU A 122 -0.96 0.36 17.61
N ARG A 123 -2.22 0.37 17.16
CA ARG A 123 -3.11 1.53 17.26
C ARG A 123 -3.32 1.97 18.71
N ALA A 124 -3.47 1.05 19.64
CA ALA A 124 -3.58 1.35 21.08
C ALA A 124 -2.32 2.04 21.64
N ARG A 125 -1.19 1.96 20.92
CA ARG A 125 0.10 2.58 21.27
C ARG A 125 0.45 3.77 20.38
N GLY A 126 -0.53 4.30 19.63
CA GLY A 126 -0.38 5.48 18.79
C GLY A 126 0.27 5.23 17.43
N VAL A 127 0.33 3.99 16.96
CA VAL A 127 0.88 3.62 15.65
C VAL A 127 -0.24 3.15 14.73
N GLU A 128 -0.52 3.91 13.68
CA GLU A 128 -1.47 3.50 12.62
C GLU A 128 -0.75 2.68 11.55
N CYS A 129 -1.46 1.67 11.04
CA CYS A 129 -0.97 0.79 10.00
C CYS A 129 -1.55 1.17 8.64
N GLU A 130 -0.76 1.02 7.59
CA GLU A 130 -1.23 1.21 6.21
C GLU A 130 -2.20 0.09 5.80
N TYR A 131 -1.90 -1.14 6.22
CA TYR A 131 -2.68 -2.31 5.85
C TYR A 131 -2.57 -3.38 6.92
N ALA A 132 -3.63 -4.15 7.12
CA ALA A 132 -3.61 -5.36 7.92
C ALA A 132 -4.56 -6.40 7.34
N ASP A 133 -4.10 -7.65 7.24
CA ASP A 133 -4.88 -8.81 6.85
C ASP A 133 -4.87 -9.88 7.98
N PRO A 134 -5.39 -11.08 7.80
CA PRO A 134 -5.36 -12.11 8.83
C PRO A 134 -3.97 -12.47 9.37
N ARG A 135 -2.91 -12.23 8.59
CA ARG A 135 -1.55 -12.60 8.95
C ARG A 135 -0.58 -11.42 9.02
N TYR A 136 -0.65 -10.51 8.06
CA TYR A 136 0.36 -9.48 7.88
C TYR A 136 -0.12 -8.10 8.28
N VAL A 137 0.81 -7.28 8.72
CA VAL A 137 0.63 -5.85 8.92
C VAL A 137 1.69 -5.11 8.10
N VAL A 138 1.29 -4.05 7.40
CA VAL A 138 2.20 -3.18 6.65
C VAL A 138 2.23 -1.80 7.27
N LEU A 139 3.43 -1.33 7.56
CA LEU A 139 3.71 0.03 8.01
C LEU A 139 4.47 0.77 6.91
N MET A 140 4.12 2.03 6.69
CA MET A 140 4.67 2.84 5.61
C MET A 140 5.22 4.17 6.16
N PRO A 141 6.43 4.17 6.74
CA PRO A 141 7.09 5.41 7.09
C PRO A 141 7.49 6.18 5.84
N SER A 142 7.66 7.47 5.98
CA SER A 142 8.07 8.37 4.90
C SER A 142 9.48 8.94 5.14
N ALA A 143 10.02 9.61 4.13
CA ALA A 143 11.27 10.35 4.26
C ALA A 143 11.21 11.45 5.35
N GLU A 144 10.01 11.92 5.67
CA GLU A 144 9.78 12.96 6.69
C GLU A 144 9.54 12.38 8.09
N SER A 145 9.46 11.04 8.23
CA SER A 145 9.27 10.41 9.53
C SER A 145 10.45 10.70 10.47
N SER A 146 10.13 11.34 11.58
CA SER A 146 11.09 11.83 12.56
C SER A 146 11.73 10.68 13.38
N ALA A 147 12.83 10.99 14.07
CA ALA A 147 13.43 10.05 15.00
C ALA A 147 12.49 9.70 16.17
N ALA A 148 11.65 10.66 16.60
CA ALA A 148 10.69 10.43 17.67
C ALA A 148 9.58 9.46 17.25
N GLU A 149 9.08 9.55 16.00
CA GLU A 149 8.09 8.61 15.45
C GLU A 149 8.68 7.21 15.33
N PHE A 150 9.92 7.07 14.88
CA PHE A 150 10.61 5.78 14.86
C PHE A 150 10.82 5.21 16.28
N ALA A 151 11.16 6.05 17.27
CA ALA A 151 11.27 5.62 18.67
C ALA A 151 9.91 5.18 19.24
N CYS A 152 8.82 5.88 18.90
CA CYS A 152 7.47 5.48 19.26
C CYS A 152 7.13 4.09 18.69
N LEU A 153 7.39 3.89 17.39
CA LEU A 153 7.16 2.60 16.72
C LEU A 153 7.99 1.48 17.38
N GLN A 154 9.27 1.72 17.63
CA GLN A 154 10.17 0.77 18.27
C GLN A 154 9.66 0.39 19.66
N THR A 155 9.31 1.38 20.48
CA THR A 155 8.78 1.16 21.84
C THR A 155 7.48 0.36 21.80
N ALA A 156 6.57 0.67 20.86
CA ALA A 156 5.32 -0.05 20.70
C ALA A 156 5.54 -1.51 20.33
N LEU A 157 6.44 -1.77 19.37
CA LEU A 157 6.75 -3.14 18.92
C LEU A 157 7.44 -3.95 20.01
N HIS A 158 8.36 -3.36 20.76
CA HIS A 158 9.01 -4.04 21.91
C HIS A 158 7.99 -4.44 22.97
N ALA A 159 7.13 -3.51 23.37
CA ALA A 159 6.07 -3.80 24.35
C ALA A 159 5.15 -4.93 23.87
N ILE A 160 4.78 -4.95 22.58
CA ILE A 160 3.97 -6.03 22.02
C ILE A 160 4.74 -7.34 22.00
N CYS A 161 6.03 -7.34 21.67
CA CYS A 161 6.86 -8.55 21.72
C CYS A 161 6.98 -9.13 23.14
N ASP A 162 7.06 -8.25 24.15
CA ASP A 162 7.17 -8.69 25.57
C ASP A 162 5.83 -9.25 26.10
N GLU A 163 4.70 -8.68 25.67
CA GLU A 163 3.36 -9.07 26.05
C GLU A 163 2.84 -10.30 25.29
N ALA A 164 3.37 -10.53 24.08
CA ALA A 164 2.91 -11.61 23.21
C ALA A 164 3.25 -12.99 23.81
N PRO A 165 2.31 -13.96 23.74
CA PRO A 165 2.59 -15.33 24.16
C PRO A 165 3.78 -15.91 23.37
N ALA A 166 4.39 -16.96 23.92
CA ALA A 166 5.34 -17.74 23.14
C ALA A 166 4.59 -18.27 21.90
N ALA A 167 5.16 -18.01 20.72
CA ALA A 167 4.51 -18.34 19.46
C ALA A 167 4.20 -19.85 19.41
N ASP A 168 2.93 -20.18 19.59
CA ASP A 168 2.43 -21.47 19.16
C ASP A 168 2.11 -21.31 17.66
N VAL A 169 2.91 -21.95 16.81
CA VAL A 169 2.91 -21.79 15.35
C VAL A 169 1.60 -22.27 14.68
N SER A 170 0.56 -22.48 15.46
CA SER A 170 -0.75 -22.96 15.01
C SER A 170 -1.71 -21.85 14.54
N VAL A 171 -1.31 -20.58 14.50
CA VAL A 171 -2.09 -19.57 13.77
C VAL A 171 -2.04 -19.99 12.30
N ALA A 172 -3.21 -20.38 11.78
CA ALA A 172 -3.36 -20.98 10.47
C ALA A 172 -2.49 -20.24 9.44
N ALA A 173 -1.42 -20.88 9.02
CA ALA A 173 -0.66 -20.42 7.88
C ALA A 173 -1.68 -20.26 6.75
N ASP A 174 -1.65 -19.13 6.06
CA ASP A 174 -2.39 -19.02 4.81
C ASP A 174 -2.13 -20.30 4.03
N ASP A 175 -3.18 -21.09 3.79
CA ASP A 175 -3.04 -22.28 2.97
C ASP A 175 -2.86 -21.80 1.52
N PRO A 176 -1.64 -21.89 0.95
CA PRO A 176 -1.40 -21.44 -0.42
C PRO A 176 -2.30 -22.18 -1.41
N ALA A 177 -2.71 -23.42 -1.08
CA ALA A 177 -3.62 -24.20 -1.89
C ALA A 177 -5.05 -23.64 -1.81
N ALA A 178 -5.52 -23.20 -0.67
CA ALA A 178 -6.81 -22.53 -0.53
C ALA A 178 -6.85 -21.21 -1.28
N PHE A 179 -5.77 -20.40 -1.20
CA PHE A 179 -5.65 -19.15 -1.97
C PHE A 179 -5.61 -19.42 -3.48
N ALA A 180 -4.82 -20.39 -3.93
CA ALA A 180 -4.76 -20.77 -5.34
C ALA A 180 -6.10 -21.31 -5.85
N ALA A 181 -6.82 -22.09 -5.04
CA ALA A 181 -8.17 -22.59 -5.35
C ALA A 181 -9.18 -21.45 -5.48
N LEU A 182 -9.12 -20.45 -4.58
CA LEU A 182 -9.97 -19.25 -4.64
C LEU A 182 -9.65 -18.41 -5.88
N ALA A 183 -8.37 -18.14 -6.15
CA ALA A 183 -7.94 -17.42 -7.35
C ALA A 183 -8.39 -18.12 -8.62
N GLY A 184 -8.18 -19.45 -8.72
CA GLY A 184 -8.66 -20.25 -9.84
C GLY A 184 -10.18 -20.25 -9.99
N ALA A 185 -10.93 -20.27 -8.88
CA ALA A 185 -12.38 -20.16 -8.91
C ALA A 185 -12.85 -18.79 -9.39
N LEU A 186 -12.16 -17.70 -9.03
CA LEU A 186 -12.45 -16.36 -9.52
C LEU A 186 -12.14 -16.20 -11.01
N GLU A 187 -11.00 -16.71 -11.47
CA GLU A 187 -10.59 -16.69 -12.88
C GLU A 187 -11.54 -17.52 -13.76
N ALA A 188 -12.05 -18.65 -13.24
CA ALA A 188 -12.99 -19.51 -13.92
C ALA A 188 -14.41 -18.94 -14.01
N GLN A 189 -14.71 -17.83 -13.34
CA GLN A 189 -16.04 -17.21 -13.41
C GLN A 189 -16.34 -16.73 -14.84
N PRO A 190 -17.44 -17.16 -15.46
CA PRO A 190 -17.80 -16.70 -16.79
C PRO A 190 -18.12 -15.20 -16.73
N ARG A 191 -17.60 -14.45 -17.69
CA ARG A 191 -18.00 -13.05 -17.87
C ARG A 191 -19.50 -13.02 -18.18
N ARG A 192 -20.28 -12.42 -17.30
CA ARG A 192 -21.74 -12.33 -17.42
C ARG A 192 -22.17 -11.19 -18.34
N PHE A 193 -21.40 -10.10 -18.37
CA PHE A 193 -21.69 -8.90 -19.14
C PHE A 193 -20.46 -8.44 -19.90
N THR A 194 -20.68 -7.78 -21.02
CA THR A 194 -19.67 -6.91 -21.61
C THR A 194 -19.53 -5.66 -20.74
N ILE A 195 -18.42 -4.90 -20.90
CA ILE A 195 -18.21 -3.64 -20.16
C ILE A 195 -19.40 -2.68 -20.38
N ARG A 196 -19.88 -2.57 -21.64
CA ARG A 196 -21.03 -1.71 -21.98
C ARG A 196 -22.31 -2.12 -21.27
N GLU A 197 -22.63 -3.41 -21.30
CA GLU A 197 -23.81 -3.95 -20.63
C GLU A 197 -23.73 -3.73 -19.12
N ALA A 198 -22.58 -3.96 -18.49
CA ALA A 198 -22.38 -3.74 -17.07
C ALA A 198 -22.59 -2.27 -16.68
N VAL A 199 -22.04 -1.33 -17.46
CA VAL A 199 -22.17 0.11 -17.19
C VAL A 199 -23.60 0.62 -17.35
N LEU A 200 -24.37 0.07 -18.29
CA LEU A 200 -25.73 0.49 -18.60
C LEU A 200 -26.80 -0.36 -17.90
N ALA A 201 -26.41 -1.40 -17.16
CA ALA A 201 -27.37 -2.24 -16.44
C ALA A 201 -28.11 -1.47 -15.34
N PRO A 202 -29.39 -1.76 -15.13
CA PRO A 202 -30.12 -1.27 -13.96
C PRO A 202 -29.43 -1.73 -12.67
N GLN A 203 -29.35 -0.84 -11.69
CA GLN A 203 -28.74 -1.09 -10.39
C GLN A 203 -29.75 -0.90 -9.27
N GLU A 204 -29.59 -1.66 -8.20
CA GLU A 204 -30.38 -1.55 -6.98
C GLU A 204 -29.52 -1.67 -5.74
N MET A 205 -29.93 -1.05 -4.66
CA MET A 205 -29.34 -1.22 -3.34
C MET A 205 -30.08 -2.32 -2.60
N ILE A 206 -29.34 -3.32 -2.13
CA ILE A 206 -29.88 -4.45 -1.37
C ILE A 206 -29.08 -4.68 -0.09
N PRO A 207 -29.66 -5.29 0.95
CA PRO A 207 -28.91 -5.74 2.12
C PRO A 207 -27.80 -6.73 1.74
N ALA A 208 -26.66 -6.64 2.40
CA ALA A 208 -25.51 -7.54 2.12
C ALA A 208 -25.89 -9.04 2.25
N ALA A 209 -26.79 -9.38 3.18
CA ALA A 209 -27.26 -10.75 3.36
C ALA A 209 -28.04 -11.29 2.11
N GLU A 210 -28.57 -10.42 1.26
CA GLU A 210 -29.30 -10.77 0.04
C GLU A 210 -28.41 -10.72 -1.20
N ALA A 211 -27.12 -10.34 -1.05
CA ALA A 211 -26.20 -10.15 -2.16
C ALA A 211 -25.67 -11.47 -2.74
N VAL A 212 -25.80 -12.58 -2.04
CA VAL A 212 -25.31 -13.88 -2.52
C VAL A 212 -25.99 -14.28 -3.83
N GLY A 213 -25.19 -14.58 -4.85
CA GLY A 213 -25.67 -14.90 -6.21
C GLY A 213 -26.00 -13.68 -7.09
N ARG A 214 -25.87 -12.46 -6.58
CA ARG A 214 -26.03 -11.22 -7.33
C ARG A 214 -24.71 -10.77 -7.95
N ILE A 215 -24.79 -9.91 -8.95
CA ILE A 215 -23.62 -9.32 -9.59
C ILE A 215 -23.37 -7.94 -8.99
N CYS A 216 -22.17 -7.73 -8.47
CA CYS A 216 -21.79 -6.46 -7.88
C CYS A 216 -21.75 -5.34 -8.93
N ALA A 217 -22.48 -4.27 -8.71
CA ALA A 217 -22.60 -3.13 -9.63
C ALA A 217 -21.46 -2.12 -9.49
N ALA A 218 -20.75 -2.15 -8.36
CA ALA A 218 -19.60 -1.28 -8.07
C ALA A 218 -18.56 -2.05 -7.24
N PRO A 219 -17.29 -1.65 -7.28
CA PRO A 219 -16.30 -2.24 -6.39
C PRO A 219 -16.72 -2.08 -4.92
N ALA A 220 -16.81 -3.19 -4.19
CA ALA A 220 -17.12 -3.19 -2.78
C ALA A 220 -15.80 -3.15 -1.99
N VAL A 221 -15.23 -1.96 -1.85
CA VAL A 221 -13.99 -1.72 -1.11
C VAL A 221 -14.18 -0.57 -0.14
N SER A 222 -13.66 -0.70 1.05
CA SER A 222 -13.54 0.43 1.97
C SER A 222 -12.30 1.26 1.63
N CYS A 223 -12.38 2.57 1.72
CA CYS A 223 -11.25 3.46 1.48
C CYS A 223 -11.03 4.36 2.69
N PRO A 224 -9.79 4.56 3.07
CA PRO A 224 -8.72 3.63 3.30
C PRO A 224 -8.89 2.87 4.64
N PRO A 225 -8.32 1.68 4.78
CA PRO A 225 -7.73 0.86 3.75
C PRO A 225 -8.78 0.22 2.87
N ALA A 226 -8.46 0.01 1.59
CA ALA A 226 -9.35 -0.66 0.66
C ALA A 226 -9.41 -2.16 1.00
N ILE A 227 -10.38 -2.54 1.81
CA ILE A 227 -10.65 -3.94 2.13
C ILE A 227 -11.75 -4.41 1.19
N PRO A 228 -11.53 -5.41 0.34
CA PRO A 228 -12.61 -6.05 -0.42
C PRO A 228 -13.62 -6.64 0.56
N ILE A 229 -14.89 -6.34 0.34
CA ILE A 229 -15.99 -6.88 1.12
C ILE A 229 -16.60 -8.05 0.35
#